data_b9658f0b6d6caf4f18dbcd70686a686b
#
_entry.id   b9658f0b6d6caf4f18dbcd70686a686b
#
_cell.length_a   1.000
_cell.length_b   1.000
_cell.length_c   1.000
_cell.angle_alpha   90.00
_cell.angle_beta   90.00
_cell.angle_gamma   90.00
#
_symmetry.space_group_name_H-M   'P 1'
#
loop_
_entity.id
_entity.type
_entity.pdbx_description
1 polymer ?
#
loop_
_entity_poly.entity_id
_entity_poly.type
_entity_poly.pdbx_seq_one_letter_code
_entity_poly.pdbx_strand_id
1 'polypeptide(L)'
;VIDKVRARRLKNFFNLTEEEWERISRYQNGVCAISGKKQKSGKRLATDHDHKSGMIRGLLTAESNRLLGKVERLWTVDQIKLVIEYLLHPPAVRALGKEVFTFPGRLGTKRHRKWLLKNKK
;
A
#
# COMPACT_ATOMS: atom_id res chain seq x y z
N VAL A 1 13.32 27.50 -11.47
CA VAL A 1 12.30 28.41 -10.94
C VAL A 1 11.49 27.70 -9.87
N ILE A 2 11.44 28.26 -8.68
CA ILE A 2 10.68 27.72 -7.57
C ILE A 2 9.21 28.12 -7.73
N ASP A 3 8.32 27.14 -7.69
CA ASP A 3 6.89 27.40 -7.64
C ASP A 3 6.55 27.91 -6.22
N LYS A 4 6.33 29.20 -6.09
CA LYS A 4 6.07 29.85 -4.80
C LYS A 4 4.80 29.36 -4.13
N VAL A 5 3.76 29.04 -4.88
CA VAL A 5 2.49 28.53 -4.36
C VAL A 5 2.71 27.15 -3.75
N ARG A 6 3.40 26.29 -4.47
CA ARG A 6 3.74 24.95 -3.99
C ARG A 6 4.63 25.00 -2.76
N ALA A 7 5.67 25.83 -2.80
CA ALA A 7 6.58 26.01 -1.66
C ALA A 7 5.84 26.46 -0.41
N ARG A 8 4.90 27.40 -0.56
CA ARG A 8 4.09 27.92 0.54
C ARG A 8 3.16 26.83 1.11
N ARG A 9 2.50 26.05 0.25
CA ARG A 9 1.64 24.96 0.69
C ARG A 9 2.43 23.90 1.45
N LEU A 10 3.58 23.52 0.92
CA LEU A 10 4.45 22.53 1.53
C LEU A 10 4.89 22.98 2.91
N LYS A 11 5.30 24.24 3.04
CA LYS A 11 5.70 24.81 4.32
C LYS A 11 4.54 24.91 5.30
N ASN A 12 3.39 25.40 4.86
CA ASN A 12 2.25 25.62 5.72
C ASN A 12 1.57 24.33 6.20
N PHE A 13 1.48 23.33 5.34
CA PHE A 13 0.80 22.07 5.69
C PHE A 13 1.74 21.03 6.28
N PHE A 14 2.99 21.00 5.86
CA PHE A 14 3.91 19.92 6.25
C PHE A 14 5.20 20.41 6.90
N ASN A 15 5.37 21.71 7.03
CA ASN A 15 6.60 22.29 7.57
C ASN A 15 7.87 21.79 6.85
N LEU A 16 7.77 21.56 5.54
CA LEU A 16 8.88 21.15 4.69
C LEU A 16 9.25 22.26 3.71
N THR A 17 10.54 22.40 3.43
CA THR A 17 11.01 23.20 2.32
C THR A 17 10.98 22.37 1.05
N GLU A 18 11.00 23.02 -0.13
CA GLU A 18 11.12 22.32 -1.42
C GLU A 18 12.37 21.45 -1.45
N GLU A 19 13.49 21.96 -0.94
CA GLU A 19 14.74 21.23 -0.90
C GLU A 19 14.62 19.94 -0.06
N GLU A 20 13.98 20.04 1.10
CA GLU A 20 13.76 18.88 1.96
C GLU A 20 12.87 17.84 1.28
N TRP A 21 11.79 18.29 0.62
CA TRP A 21 10.92 17.40 -0.13
C TRP A 21 11.70 16.69 -1.25
N GLU A 22 12.52 17.42 -1.99
CA GLU A 22 13.35 16.85 -3.05
C GLU A 22 14.36 15.84 -2.52
N ARG A 23 14.91 16.06 -1.34
CA ARG A 23 15.82 15.10 -0.69
C ARG A 23 15.11 13.80 -0.37
N ILE A 24 13.88 13.88 0.15
CA ILE A 24 13.08 12.68 0.42
C ILE A 24 12.79 11.95 -0.89
N SER A 25 12.38 12.69 -1.92
CA SER A 25 12.10 12.13 -3.24
C SER A 25 13.30 11.38 -3.82
N ARG A 26 14.47 11.99 -3.76
CA ARG A 26 15.71 11.36 -4.24
C ARG A 26 16.05 10.10 -3.45
N TYR A 27 15.87 10.12 -2.15
CA TYR A 27 16.08 8.95 -1.30
C TYR A 27 15.18 7.78 -1.72
N GLN A 28 13.95 8.09 -2.14
CA GLN A 28 12.99 7.10 -2.63
C GLN A 28 13.11 6.81 -4.12
N ASN A 29 14.09 7.37 -4.80
CA ASN A 29 14.28 7.24 -6.26
C ASN A 29 13.08 7.74 -7.06
N GLY A 30 12.38 8.75 -6.54
CA GLY A 30 11.23 9.36 -7.21
C GLY A 30 9.98 8.51 -7.26
N VAL A 31 9.92 7.44 -6.48
CA VAL A 31 8.78 6.51 -6.47
C VAL A 31 8.17 6.42 -5.08
N CYS A 32 6.93 5.93 -5.03
CA CYS A 32 6.20 5.71 -3.79
C CYS A 32 6.97 4.77 -2.86
N ALA A 33 7.09 5.12 -1.59
CA ALA A 33 7.81 4.33 -0.60
C ALA A 33 7.20 2.94 -0.35
N ILE A 34 5.92 2.77 -0.65
CA ILE A 34 5.21 1.50 -0.43
C ILE A 34 5.07 0.71 -1.73
N SER A 35 4.51 1.32 -2.76
CA SER A 35 4.21 0.61 -4.01
C SER A 35 5.39 0.53 -4.99
N GLY A 36 6.39 1.38 -4.82
CA GLY A 36 7.50 1.48 -5.77
C GLY A 36 7.11 2.10 -7.11
N LYS A 37 5.92 2.66 -7.22
CA LYS A 37 5.40 3.24 -8.46
C LYS A 37 5.52 4.75 -8.47
N LYS A 38 5.57 5.32 -9.67
CA LYS A 38 5.49 6.76 -9.86
C LYS A 38 4.04 7.20 -9.75
N GLN A 39 3.83 8.47 -9.35
CA GLN A 39 2.50 9.05 -9.35
C GLN A 39 1.99 9.16 -10.79
N LYS A 40 0.73 8.81 -10.99
CA LYS A 40 0.09 8.93 -12.31
C LYS A 40 -0.08 10.39 -12.70
N SER A 41 -0.17 10.64 -14.00
CA SER A 41 -0.47 11.97 -14.57
C SER A 41 0.58 13.05 -14.28
N GLY A 42 1.82 12.68 -13.99
CA GLY A 42 2.91 13.63 -13.73
C GLY A 42 2.74 14.46 -12.46
N LYS A 43 1.77 14.15 -11.62
CA LYS A 43 1.60 14.82 -10.34
C LYS A 43 2.70 14.38 -9.36
N ARG A 44 2.95 15.23 -8.36
CA ARG A 44 3.91 14.91 -7.31
C ARG A 44 3.36 13.84 -6.38
N LEU A 45 4.26 13.05 -5.79
CA LEU A 45 3.89 12.13 -4.73
C LEU A 45 3.32 12.91 -3.53
N ALA A 46 2.36 12.31 -2.85
CA ALA A 46 1.75 12.91 -1.68
C ALA A 46 2.70 12.81 -0.48
N THR A 47 2.75 13.86 0.33
CA THR A 47 3.52 13.86 1.56
C THR A 47 2.71 13.16 2.65
N ASP A 48 3.25 12.09 3.19
CA ASP A 48 2.60 11.32 4.24
C ASP A 48 3.13 11.71 5.63
N HIS A 49 2.24 11.73 6.60
CA HIS A 49 2.60 12.05 7.98
C HIS A 49 1.79 11.23 8.97
N ASP A 50 2.35 11.03 10.14
CA ASP A 50 1.64 10.40 11.26
C ASP A 50 0.58 11.36 11.77
N HIS A 51 -0.68 10.93 11.81
CA HIS A 51 -1.80 11.78 12.21
C HIS A 51 -1.79 12.15 13.70
N LYS A 52 -1.11 11.38 14.52
CA LYS A 52 -1.02 11.66 15.97
C LYS A 52 0.12 12.61 16.30
N SER A 53 1.30 12.32 15.79
CA SER A 53 2.51 13.11 16.10
C SER A 53 2.79 14.21 15.10
N GLY A 54 2.27 14.12 13.89
CA GLY A 54 2.58 15.02 12.79
C GLY A 54 3.91 14.73 12.11
N MET A 55 4.61 13.66 12.52
CA MET A 55 5.91 13.32 11.91
C MET A 55 5.77 13.01 10.43
N ILE A 56 6.59 13.63 9.59
CA ILE A 56 6.65 13.32 8.17
C ILE A 56 7.30 11.94 8.02
N ARG A 57 6.59 11.03 7.33
CA ARG A 57 7.06 9.65 7.17
C ARG A 57 7.69 9.38 5.82
N GLY A 58 7.22 10.04 4.79
CA GLY A 58 7.72 9.82 3.44
C GLY A 58 6.76 10.30 2.38
N LEU A 59 7.00 9.87 1.14
CA LEU A 59 6.20 10.26 -0.01
C LEU A 59 5.53 9.03 -0.60
N LEU A 60 4.25 9.13 -0.89
CA LEU A 60 3.42 8.04 -1.38
C LEU A 60 2.61 8.48 -2.60
N THR A 61 2.21 7.53 -3.43
CA THR A 61 1.17 7.81 -4.42
C THR A 61 -0.12 8.15 -3.68
N ALA A 62 -1.00 8.89 -4.30
CA ALA A 62 -2.30 9.24 -3.71
C ALA A 62 -3.08 7.98 -3.32
N GLU A 63 -3.01 6.95 -4.15
CA GLU A 63 -3.67 5.67 -3.89
C GLU A 63 -3.11 4.99 -2.64
N SER A 64 -1.78 4.84 -2.54
CA SER A 64 -1.14 4.23 -1.36
C SER A 64 -1.42 5.03 -0.10
N ASN A 65 -1.39 6.35 -0.19
CA ASN A 65 -1.66 7.22 0.95
C ASN A 65 -3.09 7.01 1.48
N ARG A 66 -4.07 6.91 0.58
CA ARG A 66 -5.46 6.67 0.93
C ARG A 66 -5.66 5.30 1.56
N LEU A 67 -5.05 4.26 0.97
CA LEU A 67 -5.15 2.89 1.49
C LEU A 67 -4.49 2.76 2.85
N LEU A 68 -3.32 3.37 3.03
CA LEU A 68 -2.64 3.37 4.32
C LEU A 68 -3.50 4.01 5.40
N GLY A 69 -4.17 5.12 5.08
CA GLY A 69 -5.09 5.76 6.00
C GLY A 69 -6.22 4.83 6.47
N LYS A 70 -6.76 4.04 5.55
CA LYS A 70 -7.79 3.04 5.89
C LYS A 70 -7.23 1.94 6.79
N VAL A 71 -6.06 1.43 6.47
CA VAL A 71 -5.40 0.37 7.26
C VAL A 71 -5.15 0.86 8.67
N GLU A 72 -4.62 2.07 8.82
CA GLU A 72 -4.32 2.65 10.14
C GLU A 72 -5.56 2.91 10.99
N ARG A 73 -6.72 3.15 10.37
CA ARG A 73 -7.98 3.27 11.11
C ARG A 73 -8.50 1.93 11.62
N LEU A 74 -8.15 0.84 10.94
CA LEU A 74 -8.67 -0.50 11.25
C LEU A 74 -7.71 -1.31 12.12
N TRP A 75 -6.41 -1.15 11.93
CA TRP A 75 -5.39 -2.00 12.56
C TRP A 75 -4.27 -1.21 13.20
N THR A 76 -3.72 -1.76 14.28
CA THR A 76 -2.48 -1.29 14.88
C THR A 76 -1.29 -1.85 14.10
N VAL A 77 -0.10 -1.34 14.37
CA VAL A 77 1.15 -1.85 13.76
C VAL A 77 1.31 -3.33 14.08
N ASP A 78 0.99 -3.76 15.32
CA ASP A 78 1.11 -5.16 15.71
C ASP A 78 0.16 -6.04 14.90
N GLN A 79 -1.06 -5.57 14.65
CA GLN A 79 -2.01 -6.30 13.80
C GLN A 79 -1.52 -6.38 12.36
N ILE A 80 -0.88 -5.34 11.84
CA ILE A 80 -0.30 -5.34 10.49
C ILE A 80 0.83 -6.38 10.41
N LYS A 81 1.65 -6.50 11.46
CA LYS A 81 2.69 -7.53 11.53
C LYS A 81 2.08 -8.93 11.47
N LEU A 82 0.95 -9.14 12.16
CA LEU A 82 0.24 -10.41 12.13
C LEU A 82 -0.34 -10.72 10.75
N VAL A 83 -0.76 -9.69 10.00
CA VAL A 83 -1.20 -9.86 8.62
C VAL A 83 -0.06 -10.37 7.75
N ILE A 84 1.13 -9.78 7.90
CA ILE A 84 2.32 -10.20 7.16
C ILE A 84 2.63 -11.66 7.47
N GLU A 85 2.64 -12.02 8.74
CA GLU A 85 2.91 -13.40 9.19
C GLU A 85 1.88 -14.38 8.62
N TYR A 86 0.61 -14.00 8.64
CA TYR A 86 -0.48 -14.80 8.08
C TYR A 86 -0.29 -15.07 6.58
N LEU A 87 0.12 -14.05 5.84
CA LEU A 87 0.32 -14.19 4.39
C LEU A 87 1.56 -15.01 4.05
N LEU A 88 2.63 -14.87 4.85
CA LEU A 88 3.87 -15.61 4.63
C LEU A 88 3.76 -17.07 5.09
N HIS A 89 3.03 -17.31 6.17
CA HIS A 89 2.91 -18.63 6.80
C HIS A 89 1.44 -18.94 7.12
N PRO A 90 0.62 -19.24 6.09
CA PRO A 90 -0.81 -19.48 6.30
C PRO A 90 -1.06 -20.62 7.28
N PRO A 91 -1.85 -20.40 8.34
CA PRO A 91 -2.11 -21.43 9.36
C PRO A 91 -2.71 -22.72 8.81
N ALA A 92 -3.52 -22.64 7.76
CA ALA A 92 -4.15 -23.80 7.15
C ALA A 92 -3.14 -24.82 6.64
N VAL A 93 -2.03 -24.36 6.07
CA VAL A 93 -0.97 -25.25 5.57
C VAL A 93 -0.35 -26.02 6.73
N ARG A 94 -0.07 -25.34 7.83
CA ARG A 94 0.54 -25.95 9.00
C ARG A 94 -0.44 -26.91 9.70
N ALA A 95 -1.70 -26.51 9.80
CA ALA A 95 -2.74 -27.32 10.45
C ALA A 95 -3.04 -28.62 9.67
N LEU A 96 -3.03 -28.55 8.34
CA LEU A 96 -3.40 -29.68 7.49
C LEU A 96 -2.17 -30.46 6.97
N GLY A 97 -0.98 -29.92 7.11
CA GLY A 97 0.25 -30.51 6.59
C GLY A 97 0.36 -30.50 5.07
N LYS A 98 -0.48 -29.73 4.40
CA LYS A 98 -0.51 -29.60 2.94
C LYS A 98 -1.24 -28.34 2.51
N GLU A 99 -1.00 -27.91 1.29
CA GLU A 99 -1.76 -26.83 0.66
C GLU A 99 -3.06 -27.39 0.10
N VAL A 100 -4.16 -26.68 0.32
CA VAL A 100 -5.48 -27.03 -0.24
C VAL A 100 -5.97 -25.83 -1.02
N PHE A 101 -6.41 -26.07 -2.25
CA PHE A 101 -6.84 -25.02 -3.16
C PHE A 101 -8.35 -25.11 -3.37
N THR A 102 -9.01 -23.96 -3.26
CA THR A 102 -10.42 -23.85 -3.56
C THR A 102 -10.64 -23.89 -5.07
N PHE A 103 -11.89 -24.00 -5.47
CA PHE A 103 -12.25 -23.99 -6.88
C PHE A 103 -11.97 -22.62 -7.52
N PRO A 104 -11.56 -22.58 -8.80
CA PRO A 104 -11.39 -21.31 -9.49
C PRO A 104 -12.75 -20.62 -9.69
N GLY A 105 -12.87 -19.43 -9.16
CA GLY A 105 -14.10 -18.65 -9.21
C GLY A 105 -15.10 -19.05 -8.13
N ARG A 106 -16.27 -18.42 -8.15
CA ARG A 106 -17.33 -18.71 -7.19
C ARG A 106 -17.96 -20.08 -7.46
N LEU A 107 -18.37 -20.74 -6.38
CA LEU A 107 -19.18 -21.97 -6.48
C LEU A 107 -20.46 -21.69 -7.30
N GLY A 108 -20.80 -22.63 -8.18
CA GLY A 108 -21.97 -22.52 -9.02
C GLY A 108 -21.82 -21.66 -10.27
N THR A 109 -20.69 -20.98 -10.43
CA THR A 109 -20.43 -20.18 -11.63
C THR A 109 -20.06 -21.07 -12.82
N LYS A 110 -20.14 -20.49 -14.03
CA LYS A 110 -19.71 -21.16 -15.25
C LYS A 110 -18.25 -21.64 -15.16
N ARG A 111 -17.39 -20.81 -14.56
CA ARG A 111 -15.98 -21.13 -14.38
C ARG A 111 -15.79 -22.32 -13.43
N HIS A 112 -16.55 -22.36 -12.34
CA HIS A 112 -16.53 -23.46 -11.38
C HIS A 112 -16.99 -24.77 -12.04
N ARG A 113 -18.09 -24.73 -12.79
CA ARG A 113 -18.62 -25.92 -13.49
C ARG A 113 -17.60 -26.43 -14.51
N LYS A 114 -16.95 -25.54 -15.24
CA LYS A 114 -15.92 -25.91 -16.21
C LYS A 114 -14.74 -26.61 -15.52
N TRP A 115 -14.33 -26.08 -14.36
CA TRP A 115 -13.25 -26.69 -13.57
C TRP A 115 -13.63 -28.11 -13.11
N LEU A 116 -14.86 -28.30 -12.61
CA LEU A 116 -15.34 -29.61 -12.18
C LEU A 116 -15.31 -30.63 -13.30
N LEU A 117 -15.77 -30.25 -14.49
CA LEU A 117 -15.74 -31.14 -15.66
C LEU A 117 -14.32 -31.56 -16.03
N LYS A 118 -13.37 -30.61 -15.98
CA LYS A 118 -11.97 -30.89 -16.32
C LYS A 118 -11.28 -31.79 -15.29
N ASN A 119 -11.68 -31.73 -14.02
CA ASN A 119 -11.05 -32.44 -12.92
C ASN A 119 -11.89 -33.58 -12.38
N LYS A 120 -12.88 -34.00 -13.11
CA LYS A 120 -13.73 -35.17 -12.77
C LYS A 120 -12.93 -36.45 -12.91
N LYS A 121 -12.90 -37.22 -11.83
CA LYS A 121 -12.29 -38.57 -11.87
C LYS A 121 -13.34 -39.60 -12.24
#